data_177ea87791471f487954b70522595281
#
_entry.id   177ea87791471f487954b70522595281
#
_cell.length_a   1.000
_cell.length_b   1.000
_cell.length_c   1.000
_cell.angle_alpha   90.00
_cell.angle_beta   90.00
_cell.angle_gamma   90.00
#
_symmetry.space_group_name_H-M   'P 1'
#
loop_
_entity.id
_entity.type
_entity.pdbx_description
1 polymer ?
#
loop_
_entity_poly.entity_id
_entity_poly.type
_entity_poly.pdbx_seq_one_letter_code
_entity_poly.pdbx_strand_id
1 'polypeptide(L)'
;MEAFLEYLTTAHHHGFTHRRITPETLSRMENGHPVIAGWHNGDYGSSAPNFALDKVQLLVLLATLNGNDRAIACARRTWGDEQLIDLAPFIQKAAIPASTRALPGWDKHVLTDLRTRISALAPQDVADSMEKVTLSRFSLRSFIAIALLVVAVYVVFTQIQPAEMIKAVRDANLAMALVCVALGFVAWLGSAIPLGVFMDSDKRNTIGLYCSQMASCFTAVSMPAGVG
;
A
#
# COMPACT_ATOMS: atom_id res chain seq x y z
N MET A 1 -19.95 12.26 14.32
CA MET A 1 -18.48 12.16 14.17
C MET A 1 -17.97 10.87 14.79
N GLU A 2 -18.26 10.62 16.06
CA GLU A 2 -17.83 9.41 16.78
C GLU A 2 -18.14 8.12 16.00
N ALA A 3 -19.34 7.98 15.50
CA ALA A 3 -19.75 6.80 14.76
C ALA A 3 -18.89 6.48 13.50
N PHE A 4 -18.27 7.48 12.86
CA PHE A 4 -17.29 7.23 11.79
C PHE A 4 -15.93 6.75 12.33
N LEU A 5 -15.53 7.25 13.50
CA LEU A 5 -14.32 6.82 14.18
C LEU A 5 -14.46 5.37 14.66
N GLU A 6 -15.61 5.03 15.23
CA GLU A 6 -15.95 3.65 15.66
C GLU A 6 -16.02 2.69 14.45
N TYR A 7 -16.64 3.12 13.34
CA TYR A 7 -16.69 2.34 12.11
C TYR A 7 -15.28 1.99 11.59
N LEU A 8 -14.39 2.99 11.54
CA LEU A 8 -13.00 2.77 11.13
C LEU A 8 -12.28 1.85 12.11
N THR A 9 -12.49 2.04 13.42
CA THR A 9 -11.89 1.19 14.46
C THR A 9 -12.31 -0.27 14.29
N THR A 10 -13.59 -0.51 14.01
CA THR A 10 -14.10 -1.86 13.75
C THR A 10 -13.42 -2.49 12.54
N ALA A 11 -13.27 -1.75 11.43
CA ALA A 11 -12.56 -2.25 10.24
C ALA A 11 -11.10 -2.58 10.56
N HIS A 12 -10.43 -1.72 11.33
CA HIS A 12 -9.05 -1.94 11.76
C HIS A 12 -8.90 -3.18 12.67
N HIS A 13 -9.85 -3.43 13.57
CA HIS A 13 -9.87 -4.66 14.37
C HIS A 13 -9.97 -5.93 13.53
N HIS A 14 -10.64 -5.85 12.38
CA HIS A 14 -10.68 -6.94 11.41
C HIS A 14 -9.47 -6.97 10.46
N GLY A 15 -8.46 -6.11 10.68
CA GLY A 15 -7.23 -6.09 9.89
C GLY A 15 -7.33 -5.33 8.56
N PHE A 16 -8.44 -4.64 8.29
CA PHE A 16 -8.63 -3.87 7.06
C PHE A 16 -8.16 -2.43 7.21
N THR A 17 -7.41 -1.91 6.22
CA THR A 17 -7.09 -0.49 6.05
C THR A 17 -7.77 0.05 4.81
N HIS A 18 -8.19 1.30 4.85
CA HIS A 18 -8.88 1.97 3.73
C HIS A 18 -7.89 2.61 2.75
N ARG A 19 -6.78 3.13 3.25
CA ARG A 19 -5.66 3.78 2.54
C ARG A 19 -6.00 5.10 1.83
N ARG A 20 -7.27 5.43 1.63
CA ARG A 20 -7.70 6.67 0.96
C ARG A 20 -9.06 7.15 1.48
N ILE A 21 -9.09 7.71 2.68
CA ILE A 21 -10.31 8.31 3.24
C ILE A 21 -10.44 9.74 2.72
N THR A 22 -11.54 10.02 2.04
CA THR A 22 -11.84 11.30 1.37
C THR A 22 -13.26 11.75 1.71
N PRO A 23 -13.63 13.03 1.45
CA PRO A 23 -15.01 13.49 1.67
C PRO A 23 -16.05 12.61 0.97
N GLU A 24 -15.74 12.13 -0.23
CA GLU A 24 -16.64 11.32 -1.06
C GLU A 24 -16.85 9.92 -0.52
N THR A 25 -15.92 9.43 0.33
CA THR A 25 -16.04 8.10 0.95
C THR A 25 -16.87 8.09 2.23
N LEU A 26 -17.16 9.26 2.81
CA LEU A 26 -18.00 9.35 3.99
C LEU A 26 -19.47 9.52 3.58
N SER A 27 -20.30 8.58 3.97
CA SER A 27 -21.73 8.61 3.72
C SER A 27 -22.53 8.10 4.91
N ARG A 28 -23.86 8.19 4.82
CA ARG A 28 -24.80 7.60 5.76
C ARG A 28 -25.81 6.77 5.00
N MET A 29 -26.15 5.64 5.54
CA MET A 29 -27.28 4.84 5.06
C MET A 29 -28.60 5.54 5.36
N GLU A 30 -29.69 5.10 4.75
CA GLU A 30 -31.05 5.60 4.99
C GLU A 30 -31.46 5.54 6.47
N ASN A 31 -30.98 4.53 7.18
CA ASN A 31 -31.18 4.37 8.64
C ASN A 31 -30.30 5.27 9.51
N GLY A 32 -29.50 6.16 8.88
CA GLY A 32 -28.60 7.10 9.56
C GLY A 32 -27.26 6.51 10.02
N HIS A 33 -27.00 5.23 9.83
CA HIS A 33 -25.72 4.60 10.18
C HIS A 33 -24.59 5.15 9.30
N PRO A 34 -23.42 5.47 9.89
CA PRO A 34 -22.26 5.95 9.16
C PRO A 34 -21.68 4.79 8.33
N VAL A 35 -21.21 5.14 7.14
CA VAL A 35 -20.49 4.21 6.24
C VAL A 35 -19.28 4.91 5.68
N ILE A 36 -18.15 4.22 5.70
CA ILE A 36 -16.97 4.59 4.93
C ILE A 36 -16.97 3.69 3.70
N ALA A 37 -17.26 4.25 2.54
CA ALA A 37 -17.31 3.56 1.26
C ALA A 37 -15.96 3.61 0.54
N GLY A 38 -15.79 2.85 -0.55
CA GLY A 38 -14.59 2.95 -1.39
C GLY A 38 -13.41 2.06 -0.95
N TRP A 39 -13.70 0.94 -0.31
CA TRP A 39 -12.70 -0.04 0.17
C TRP A 39 -11.88 -0.74 -0.92
N HIS A 40 -12.12 -0.46 -2.21
CA HIS A 40 -11.37 -1.04 -3.34
C HIS A 40 -9.88 -0.68 -3.35
N ASN A 41 -9.48 0.39 -2.64
CA ASN A 41 -8.08 0.75 -2.42
C ASN A 41 -7.52 0.17 -1.11
N GLY A 42 -8.38 -0.47 -0.33
CA GLY A 42 -8.04 -1.04 0.96
C GLY A 42 -7.13 -2.25 0.86
N ASP A 43 -6.56 -2.62 1.99
CA ASP A 43 -5.65 -3.75 2.13
C ASP A 43 -5.97 -4.52 3.40
N TYR A 44 -5.64 -5.81 3.41
CA TYR A 44 -5.82 -6.70 4.55
C TYR A 44 -4.47 -7.08 5.13
N GLY A 45 -4.37 -7.14 6.47
CA GLY A 45 -3.10 -7.47 7.15
C GLY A 45 -2.03 -6.38 7.01
N SER A 46 -2.46 -5.13 6.86
CA SER A 46 -1.59 -3.97 6.69
C SER A 46 -0.67 -3.72 7.88
N SER A 47 0.40 -2.97 7.65
CA SER A 47 1.34 -2.55 8.69
C SER A 47 0.75 -1.47 9.61
N ALA A 48 1.26 -1.35 10.84
CA ALA A 48 0.84 -0.34 11.81
C ALA A 48 0.82 1.12 11.27
N PRO A 49 1.78 1.58 10.44
CA PRO A 49 1.72 2.89 9.82
C PRO A 49 0.50 3.12 8.92
N ASN A 50 -0.01 2.10 8.23
CA ASN A 50 -1.18 2.23 7.37
C ASN A 50 -2.46 2.46 8.20
N PHE A 51 -2.60 1.79 9.33
CA PHE A 51 -3.70 2.05 10.29
C PHE A 51 -3.62 3.48 10.84
N ALA A 52 -2.42 3.97 11.18
CA ALA A 52 -2.21 5.33 11.64
C ALA A 52 -2.58 6.36 10.55
N LEU A 53 -2.20 6.11 9.29
CA LEU A 53 -2.54 6.99 8.17
C LEU A 53 -4.05 7.10 7.94
N ASP A 54 -4.80 6.00 8.02
CA ASP A 54 -6.26 6.02 7.91
C ASP A 54 -6.89 6.85 9.03
N LYS A 55 -6.44 6.65 10.28
CA LYS A 55 -6.91 7.45 11.43
C LYS A 55 -6.61 8.94 11.23
N VAL A 56 -5.41 9.29 10.75
CA VAL A 56 -5.03 10.69 10.48
C VAL A 56 -5.87 11.28 9.36
N GLN A 57 -6.11 10.55 8.26
CA GLN A 57 -6.94 11.03 7.16
C GLN A 57 -8.36 11.33 7.62
N LEU A 58 -8.97 10.42 8.40
CA LEU A 58 -10.31 10.62 8.94
C LEU A 58 -10.35 11.77 9.95
N LEU A 59 -9.39 11.84 10.87
CA LEU A 59 -9.32 12.88 11.88
C LEU A 59 -9.19 14.28 11.26
N VAL A 60 -8.27 14.43 10.28
CA VAL A 60 -8.05 15.70 9.59
C VAL A 60 -9.27 16.09 8.74
N LEU A 61 -9.92 15.13 8.09
CA LEU A 61 -11.16 15.39 7.35
C LEU A 61 -12.27 15.90 8.28
N LEU A 62 -12.46 15.24 9.42
CA LEU A 62 -13.46 15.66 10.42
C LEU A 62 -13.11 17.02 11.04
N ALA A 63 -11.82 17.28 11.26
CA ALA A 63 -11.32 18.58 11.74
C ALA A 63 -11.57 19.71 10.73
N THR A 64 -11.33 19.43 9.44
CA THR A 64 -11.59 20.38 8.35
C THR A 64 -13.09 20.75 8.24
N LEU A 65 -13.97 19.75 8.48
CA LEU A 65 -15.42 19.95 8.36
C LEU A 65 -16.05 20.57 9.61
N ASN A 66 -15.52 20.31 10.81
CA ASN A 66 -16.20 20.61 12.06
C ASN A 66 -15.33 21.39 13.07
N GLY A 67 -14.09 21.70 12.72
CA GLY A 67 -13.10 22.33 13.58
C GLY A 67 -12.29 21.36 14.43
N ASN A 68 -11.06 21.75 14.78
CA ASN A 68 -10.09 20.92 15.50
C ASN A 68 -10.59 20.51 16.90
N ASP A 69 -11.22 21.42 17.65
CA ASP A 69 -11.67 21.14 19.01
C ASP A 69 -12.67 19.98 19.07
N ARG A 70 -13.66 20.01 18.16
CA ARG A 70 -14.69 18.96 18.11
C ARG A 70 -14.11 17.63 17.63
N ALA A 71 -13.22 17.68 16.64
CA ALA A 71 -12.58 16.48 16.10
C ALA A 71 -11.70 15.79 17.15
N ILE A 72 -10.86 16.56 17.85
CA ILE A 72 -10.02 16.05 18.95
C ILE A 72 -10.88 15.49 20.08
N ALA A 73 -11.91 16.22 20.52
CA ALA A 73 -12.78 15.76 21.61
C ALA A 73 -13.49 14.44 21.29
N CYS A 74 -13.97 14.27 20.04
CA CYS A 74 -14.54 13.00 19.58
C CYS A 74 -13.50 11.88 19.51
N ALA A 75 -12.33 12.16 18.96
CA ALA A 75 -11.26 11.19 18.83
C ALA A 75 -10.71 10.73 20.18
N ARG A 76 -10.61 11.63 21.17
CA ARG A 76 -10.23 11.29 22.56
C ARG A 76 -11.20 10.30 23.19
N ARG A 77 -12.51 10.47 22.97
CA ARG A 77 -13.53 9.55 23.50
C ARG A 77 -13.48 8.18 22.86
N THR A 78 -13.15 8.13 21.56
CA THR A 78 -13.17 6.86 20.80
C THR A 78 -11.84 6.11 20.88
N TRP A 79 -10.71 6.81 20.77
CA TRP A 79 -9.38 6.19 20.71
C TRP A 79 -8.53 6.38 21.97
N GLY A 80 -8.86 7.36 22.82
CA GLY A 80 -8.06 7.74 23.97
C GLY A 80 -6.87 8.64 23.63
N ASP A 81 -6.26 9.21 24.67
CA ASP A 81 -5.16 10.16 24.51
C ASP A 81 -3.88 9.50 23.98
N GLU A 82 -3.56 8.29 24.44
CA GLU A 82 -2.37 7.55 24.04
C GLU A 82 -2.33 7.29 22.52
N GLN A 83 -3.41 6.73 21.96
CA GLN A 83 -3.47 6.50 20.51
C GLN A 83 -3.44 7.79 19.68
N LEU A 84 -4.01 8.89 20.21
CA LEU A 84 -3.93 10.18 19.53
C LEU A 84 -2.52 10.73 19.50
N ILE A 85 -1.78 10.61 20.61
CA ILE A 85 -0.38 11.04 20.71
C ILE A 85 0.45 10.30 19.66
N ASP A 86 0.25 9.00 19.50
CA ASP A 86 0.93 8.18 18.49
C ASP A 86 0.64 8.61 17.06
N LEU A 87 -0.47 9.32 16.80
CA LEU A 87 -0.79 9.85 15.47
C LEU A 87 -0.06 11.15 15.15
N ALA A 88 0.43 11.90 16.14
CA ALA A 88 1.04 13.22 15.94
C ALA A 88 2.17 13.25 14.88
N PRO A 89 3.09 12.25 14.81
CA PRO A 89 4.13 12.20 13.79
C PRO A 89 3.60 12.05 12.36
N PHE A 90 2.41 11.43 12.21
CA PHE A 90 1.77 11.17 10.91
C PHE A 90 0.89 12.33 10.42
N ILE A 91 0.60 13.34 11.26
CA ILE A 91 -0.19 14.53 10.89
C ILE A 91 0.66 15.44 10.01
N GLN A 92 0.68 15.14 8.72
CA GLN A 92 1.48 15.83 7.72
C GLN A 92 0.69 16.02 6.42
N LYS A 93 1.03 17.06 5.66
CA LYS A 93 0.38 17.35 4.37
C LYS A 93 0.45 16.16 3.40
N ALA A 94 1.53 15.38 3.44
CA ALA A 94 1.72 14.20 2.58
C ALA A 94 0.72 13.08 2.85
N ALA A 95 0.22 12.97 4.10
CA ALA A 95 -0.76 11.98 4.50
C ALA A 95 -2.19 12.30 4.00
N ILE A 96 -2.48 13.58 3.69
CA ILE A 96 -3.83 14.06 3.46
C ILE A 96 -4.18 14.03 1.97
N PRO A 97 -5.29 13.37 1.57
CA PRO A 97 -5.75 13.33 0.19
C PRO A 97 -5.98 14.72 -0.40
N ALA A 98 -5.79 14.85 -1.72
CA ALA A 98 -5.97 16.12 -2.41
C ALA A 98 -7.41 16.65 -2.30
N SER A 99 -8.42 15.77 -2.35
CA SER A 99 -9.84 16.09 -2.19
C SER A 99 -10.16 16.71 -0.82
N THR A 100 -9.58 16.17 0.27
CA THR A 100 -9.71 16.79 1.60
C THR A 100 -9.08 18.17 1.64
N ARG A 101 -7.93 18.36 0.98
CA ARG A 101 -7.23 19.63 0.88
C ARG A 101 -7.93 20.66 -0.04
N ALA A 102 -8.87 20.24 -0.85
CA ALA A 102 -9.69 21.10 -1.70
C ALA A 102 -10.97 21.60 -1.00
N LEU A 103 -11.28 21.14 0.20
CA LEU A 103 -12.45 21.59 0.95
C LEU A 103 -12.34 23.07 1.34
N PRO A 104 -13.46 23.83 1.33
CA PRO A 104 -13.47 25.26 1.70
C PRO A 104 -12.93 25.56 3.10
N GLY A 105 -13.09 24.61 4.05
CA GLY A 105 -12.57 24.73 5.41
C GLY A 105 -11.09 24.33 5.57
N TRP A 106 -10.42 23.94 4.48
CA TRP A 106 -9.03 23.54 4.55
C TRP A 106 -8.11 24.75 4.62
N ASP A 107 -7.23 24.74 5.63
CA ASP A 107 -6.04 25.59 5.70
C ASP A 107 -4.87 24.75 6.23
N LYS A 108 -3.64 25.11 5.83
CA LYS A 108 -2.40 24.52 6.36
C LYS A 108 -2.30 24.65 7.88
N HIS A 109 -2.92 25.68 8.46
CA HIS A 109 -2.97 25.90 9.90
C HIS A 109 -3.80 24.84 10.64
N VAL A 110 -4.80 24.21 10.00
CA VAL A 110 -5.56 23.09 10.55
C VAL A 110 -4.62 21.97 11.00
N LEU A 111 -3.64 21.59 10.15
CA LEU A 111 -2.68 20.53 10.49
C LEU A 111 -1.72 20.93 11.61
N THR A 112 -1.22 22.17 11.56
CA THR A 112 -0.28 22.66 12.57
C THR A 112 -0.95 22.75 13.93
N ASP A 113 -2.15 23.34 14.00
CA ASP A 113 -2.93 23.46 15.22
C ASP A 113 -3.33 22.07 15.75
N LEU A 114 -3.86 21.19 14.88
CA LEU A 114 -4.23 19.82 15.26
C LEU A 114 -3.04 19.06 15.86
N ARG A 115 -1.89 19.12 15.21
CA ARG A 115 -0.67 18.47 15.68
C ARG A 115 -0.21 19.04 17.01
N THR A 116 -0.16 20.39 17.15
CA THR A 116 0.26 21.06 18.40
C THR A 116 -0.63 20.67 19.55
N ARG A 117 -1.95 20.65 19.37
CA ARG A 117 -2.91 20.28 20.43
C ARG A 117 -2.81 18.82 20.81
N ILE A 118 -2.59 17.92 19.85
CA ILE A 118 -2.39 16.49 20.13
C ILE A 118 -1.07 16.26 20.85
N SER A 119 0.02 16.91 20.40
CA SER A 119 1.31 16.81 21.06
C SER A 119 1.28 17.38 22.51
N ALA A 120 0.43 18.38 22.76
CA ALA A 120 0.24 18.92 24.11
C ALA A 120 -0.48 17.95 25.07
N LEU A 121 -1.07 16.85 24.57
CA LEU A 121 -1.62 15.77 25.42
C LEU A 121 -0.52 14.83 25.91
N ALA A 122 0.66 14.85 25.29
CA ALA A 122 1.78 14.01 25.68
C ALA A 122 2.47 14.53 26.95
N PRO A 123 3.00 13.64 27.82
CA PRO A 123 3.97 14.02 28.83
C PRO A 123 5.18 14.73 28.20
N GLN A 124 5.80 15.68 28.92
CA GLN A 124 6.89 16.52 28.37
C GLN A 124 8.06 15.74 27.82
N ASP A 125 8.43 14.64 28.44
CA ASP A 125 9.53 13.74 28.06
C ASP A 125 9.25 13.02 26.71
N VAL A 126 7.98 12.84 26.36
CA VAL A 126 7.56 12.19 25.09
C VAL A 126 7.38 13.23 23.98
N ALA A 127 6.89 14.44 24.34
CA ALA A 127 6.66 15.51 23.37
C ALA A 127 7.94 15.97 22.66
N ASP A 128 9.07 16.02 23.38
CA ASP A 128 10.38 16.43 22.84
C ASP A 128 10.99 15.36 21.92
N SER A 129 10.59 14.09 22.05
CA SER A 129 11.10 12.98 21.23
C SER A 129 10.26 12.71 19.97
N MET A 130 9.14 13.40 19.78
CA MET A 130 8.25 13.20 18.61
C MET A 130 8.82 13.76 17.33
N GLU A 131 9.69 13.00 16.67
CA GLU A 131 10.19 13.31 15.35
C GLU A 131 9.14 13.01 14.26
N LYS A 132 9.12 13.84 13.20
CA LYS A 132 8.22 13.60 12.06
C LYS A 132 8.61 12.31 11.35
N VAL A 133 7.67 11.38 11.23
CA VAL A 133 7.86 10.19 10.40
C VAL A 133 7.99 10.64 8.94
N THR A 134 9.05 10.19 8.27
CA THR A 134 9.27 10.53 6.86
C THR A 134 8.30 9.74 5.98
N LEU A 135 7.19 10.37 5.61
CA LEU A 135 6.21 9.81 4.67
C LEU A 135 6.69 10.07 3.23
N SER A 136 7.74 9.39 2.82
CA SER A 136 8.23 9.44 1.44
C SER A 136 7.65 8.29 0.64
N ARG A 137 7.00 8.61 -0.49
CA ARG A 137 6.53 7.59 -1.46
C ARG A 137 7.67 6.85 -2.13
N PHE A 138 8.84 7.49 -2.18
CA PHE A 138 10.06 6.91 -2.73
C PHE A 138 11.17 7.04 -1.68
N SER A 139 11.67 5.92 -1.20
CA SER A 139 12.88 5.92 -0.38
C SER A 139 14.08 6.23 -1.28
N LEU A 140 15.10 6.92 -0.76
CA LEU A 140 16.37 7.13 -1.47
C LEU A 140 16.96 5.79 -1.95
N ARG A 141 16.74 4.74 -1.17
CA ARG A 141 17.13 3.36 -1.49
C ARG A 141 16.44 2.85 -2.77
N SER A 142 15.14 3.10 -2.94
CA SER A 142 14.39 2.74 -4.16
C SER A 142 14.85 3.55 -5.38
N PHE A 143 15.18 4.82 -5.18
CA PHE A 143 15.72 5.66 -6.26
C PHE A 143 17.10 5.18 -6.72
N ILE A 144 17.99 4.82 -5.79
CA ILE A 144 19.30 4.24 -6.10
C ILE A 144 19.14 2.90 -6.83
N ALA A 145 18.21 2.04 -6.38
CA ALA A 145 17.95 0.76 -7.03
C ALA A 145 17.46 0.93 -8.48
N ILE A 146 16.56 1.88 -8.74
CA ILE A 146 16.10 2.21 -10.09
C ILE A 146 17.23 2.78 -10.94
N ALA A 147 18.04 3.69 -10.40
CA ALA A 147 19.18 4.27 -11.10
C ALA A 147 20.21 3.18 -11.48
N LEU A 148 20.54 2.28 -10.55
CA LEU A 148 21.42 1.14 -10.80
C LEU A 148 20.84 0.18 -11.86
N LEU A 149 19.53 -0.07 -11.83
CA LEU A 149 18.85 -0.88 -12.86
C LEU A 149 18.99 -0.23 -14.25
N VAL A 150 18.76 1.08 -14.35
CA VAL A 150 18.90 1.81 -15.62
C VAL A 150 20.36 1.74 -16.12
N VAL A 151 21.33 1.92 -15.23
CA VAL A 151 22.77 1.80 -15.59
C VAL A 151 23.10 0.36 -16.03
N ALA A 152 22.60 -0.65 -15.31
CA ALA A 152 22.83 -2.05 -15.67
C ALA A 152 22.23 -2.39 -17.05
N VAL A 153 21.00 -1.94 -17.30
CA VAL A 153 20.33 -2.09 -18.60
C VAL A 153 21.15 -1.38 -19.69
N TYR A 154 21.59 -0.15 -19.46
CA TYR A 154 22.42 0.60 -20.41
C TYR A 154 23.73 -0.13 -20.72
N VAL A 155 24.44 -0.63 -19.70
CA VAL A 155 25.69 -1.39 -19.86
C VAL A 155 25.44 -2.67 -20.66
N VAL A 156 24.39 -3.42 -20.33
CA VAL A 156 24.03 -4.63 -21.08
C VAL A 156 23.76 -4.30 -22.55
N PHE A 157 22.97 -3.27 -22.84
CA PHE A 157 22.66 -2.87 -24.23
C PHE A 157 23.89 -2.35 -25.00
N THR A 158 24.85 -1.72 -24.33
CA THR A 158 26.09 -1.26 -24.96
C THR A 158 27.09 -2.41 -25.20
N GLN A 159 27.02 -3.47 -24.39
CA GLN A 159 27.87 -4.66 -24.56
C GLN A 159 27.32 -5.66 -25.59
N ILE A 160 26.01 -5.64 -25.83
CA ILE A 160 25.38 -6.51 -26.80
C ILE A 160 25.55 -5.89 -28.21
N GLN A 161 26.31 -6.55 -29.07
CA GLN A 161 26.33 -6.19 -30.47
C GLN A 161 25.12 -6.82 -31.18
N PRO A 162 24.13 -6.02 -31.62
CA PRO A 162 22.90 -6.57 -32.22
C PRO A 162 23.14 -7.45 -33.43
N ALA A 163 24.20 -7.12 -34.20
CA ALA A 163 24.60 -7.87 -35.37
C ALA A 163 25.07 -9.28 -34.99
N GLU A 164 25.82 -9.45 -33.91
CA GLU A 164 26.27 -10.77 -33.44
C GLU A 164 25.12 -11.60 -32.89
N MET A 165 24.18 -10.98 -32.19
CA MET A 165 22.94 -11.65 -31.74
C MET A 165 22.11 -12.16 -32.90
N ILE A 166 21.87 -11.33 -33.93
CA ILE A 166 21.12 -11.73 -35.12
C ILE A 166 21.85 -12.88 -35.86
N LYS A 167 23.16 -12.80 -35.92
CA LYS A 167 23.99 -13.88 -36.52
C LYS A 167 23.87 -15.15 -35.67
N ALA A 168 24.02 -15.08 -34.36
CA ALA A 168 23.89 -16.23 -33.45
C ALA A 168 22.49 -16.90 -33.55
N VAL A 169 21.42 -16.10 -33.65
CA VAL A 169 20.06 -16.62 -33.85
C VAL A 169 19.89 -17.26 -35.23
N ARG A 170 20.49 -16.68 -36.26
CA ARG A 170 20.44 -17.22 -37.64
C ARG A 170 21.23 -18.52 -37.77
N ASP A 171 22.39 -18.63 -37.12
CA ASP A 171 23.27 -19.79 -37.13
C ASP A 171 22.82 -20.85 -36.10
N ALA A 172 21.85 -20.55 -35.24
CA ALA A 172 21.32 -21.47 -34.24
C ALA A 172 20.60 -22.66 -34.92
N ASN A 173 20.87 -23.86 -34.43
CA ASN A 173 20.13 -25.03 -34.86
C ASN A 173 18.69 -24.98 -34.32
N LEU A 174 17.73 -24.69 -35.20
CA LEU A 174 16.32 -24.55 -34.88
C LEU A 174 15.75 -25.80 -34.15
N ALA A 175 16.21 -27.00 -34.54
CA ALA A 175 15.76 -28.24 -33.91
C ALA A 175 16.21 -28.31 -32.45
N MET A 176 17.45 -27.92 -32.14
CA MET A 176 17.95 -27.86 -30.79
C MET A 176 17.25 -26.76 -29.97
N ALA A 177 16.98 -25.60 -30.56
CA ALA A 177 16.21 -24.54 -29.90
C ALA A 177 14.79 -25.00 -29.51
N LEU A 178 14.11 -25.73 -30.43
CA LEU A 178 12.79 -26.32 -30.16
C LEU A 178 12.85 -27.38 -29.05
N VAL A 179 13.89 -28.20 -29.01
CA VAL A 179 14.10 -29.18 -27.91
C VAL A 179 14.30 -28.47 -26.59
N CYS A 180 15.11 -27.41 -26.55
CA CYS A 180 15.29 -26.63 -25.31
C CYS A 180 13.99 -25.98 -24.84
N VAL A 181 13.19 -25.42 -25.72
CA VAL A 181 11.86 -24.84 -25.38
C VAL A 181 10.93 -25.95 -24.87
N ALA A 182 10.88 -27.10 -25.51
CA ALA A 182 10.06 -28.23 -25.08
C ALA A 182 10.48 -28.74 -23.69
N LEU A 183 11.79 -28.89 -23.42
CA LEU A 183 12.30 -29.28 -22.12
C LEU A 183 11.99 -28.22 -21.04
N GLY A 184 12.12 -26.95 -21.38
CA GLY A 184 11.73 -25.84 -20.48
C GLY A 184 10.24 -25.90 -20.12
N PHE A 185 9.40 -26.21 -21.09
CA PHE A 185 7.96 -26.37 -20.89
C PHE A 185 7.62 -27.58 -19.99
N VAL A 186 8.31 -28.71 -20.19
CA VAL A 186 8.18 -29.91 -19.34
C VAL A 186 8.65 -29.62 -17.92
N ALA A 187 9.78 -28.96 -17.74
CA ALA A 187 10.28 -28.57 -16.42
C ALA A 187 9.29 -27.63 -15.69
N TRP A 188 8.73 -26.70 -16.46
CA TRP A 188 7.70 -25.78 -15.92
C TRP A 188 6.42 -26.50 -15.52
N LEU A 189 5.91 -27.43 -16.33
CA LEU A 189 4.78 -28.28 -15.98
C LEU A 189 5.07 -29.11 -14.71
N GLY A 190 6.30 -29.64 -14.61
CA GLY A 190 6.76 -30.38 -13.44
C GLY A 190 6.74 -29.55 -12.14
N SER A 191 6.98 -28.26 -12.22
CA SER A 191 6.95 -27.37 -11.04
C SER A 191 5.55 -27.18 -10.45
N ALA A 192 4.49 -27.42 -11.21
CA ALA A 192 3.12 -27.33 -10.75
C ALA A 192 2.65 -28.59 -9.96
N ILE A 193 3.33 -29.73 -10.13
CA ILE A 193 2.97 -31.00 -9.50
C ILE A 193 3.02 -30.91 -7.96
N PRO A 194 4.07 -30.39 -7.32
CA PRO A 194 4.14 -30.27 -5.88
C PRO A 194 2.98 -29.46 -5.29
N LEU A 195 2.56 -28.38 -5.97
CA LEU A 195 1.41 -27.58 -5.53
C LEU A 195 0.11 -28.38 -5.51
N GLY A 196 -0.07 -29.28 -6.49
CA GLY A 196 -1.23 -30.15 -6.55
C GLY A 196 -1.29 -31.24 -5.47
N VAL A 197 -0.16 -31.59 -4.85
CA VAL A 197 -0.11 -32.61 -3.78
C VAL A 197 -0.74 -32.10 -2.49
N PHE A 198 -0.65 -30.79 -2.22
CA PHE A 198 -1.20 -30.16 -1.03
C PHE A 198 -2.68 -29.78 -1.16
N MET A 199 -3.30 -30.02 -2.33
CA MET A 199 -4.72 -29.73 -2.56
C MET A 199 -5.56 -30.99 -2.42
N ASP A 200 -6.73 -30.87 -1.77
CA ASP A 200 -7.74 -31.92 -1.70
C ASP A 200 -8.11 -32.40 -3.13
N SER A 201 -8.12 -33.72 -3.33
CA SER A 201 -8.37 -34.34 -4.64
C SER A 201 -9.71 -33.95 -5.27
N ASP A 202 -10.70 -33.69 -4.42
CA ASP A 202 -12.07 -33.31 -4.83
C ASP A 202 -12.18 -31.85 -5.34
N LYS A 203 -11.23 -31.01 -4.96
CA LYS A 203 -11.18 -29.59 -5.33
C LYS A 203 -10.07 -29.26 -6.34
N ARG A 204 -9.35 -30.26 -6.84
CA ARG A 204 -8.20 -30.08 -7.71
C ARG A 204 -8.62 -29.66 -9.12
N ASN A 205 -8.55 -28.34 -9.38
CA ASN A 205 -8.65 -27.82 -10.73
C ASN A 205 -7.24 -27.74 -11.37
N THR A 206 -6.87 -28.75 -12.14
CA THR A 206 -5.55 -28.87 -12.77
C THR A 206 -5.23 -27.68 -13.68
N ILE A 207 -6.21 -27.21 -14.47
CA ILE A 207 -6.02 -26.06 -15.37
C ILE A 207 -5.81 -24.78 -14.55
N GLY A 208 -6.60 -24.55 -13.51
CA GLY A 208 -6.43 -23.41 -12.61
C GLY A 208 -5.06 -23.39 -11.94
N LEU A 209 -4.54 -24.57 -11.56
CA LEU A 209 -3.22 -24.73 -10.96
C LEU A 209 -2.11 -24.30 -11.92
N TYR A 210 -2.16 -24.74 -13.17
CA TYR A 210 -1.20 -24.35 -14.20
C TYR A 210 -1.28 -22.86 -14.54
N CYS A 211 -2.48 -22.29 -14.64
CA CYS A 211 -2.67 -20.85 -14.85
C CYS A 211 -2.11 -20.01 -13.68
N SER A 212 -2.33 -20.47 -12.46
CA SER A 212 -1.79 -19.81 -11.25
C SER A 212 -0.26 -19.84 -11.24
N GLN A 213 0.34 -20.98 -11.60
CA GLN A 213 1.80 -21.12 -11.71
C GLN A 213 2.37 -20.23 -12.82
N MET A 214 1.69 -20.11 -13.97
CA MET A 214 2.08 -19.16 -15.02
C MET A 214 2.06 -17.72 -14.54
N ALA A 215 0.99 -17.33 -13.88
CA ALA A 215 0.84 -15.98 -13.33
C ALA A 215 1.95 -15.68 -12.30
N SER A 216 2.25 -16.65 -11.43
CA SER A 216 3.31 -16.53 -10.43
C SER A 216 4.69 -16.37 -11.05
N CYS A 217 5.03 -17.19 -12.05
CA CYS A 217 6.30 -17.07 -12.76
C CYS A 217 6.41 -15.75 -13.53
N PHE A 218 5.33 -15.31 -14.17
CA PHE A 218 5.30 -14.03 -14.88
C PHE A 218 5.50 -12.86 -13.90
N THR A 219 4.80 -12.85 -12.77
CA THR A 219 4.97 -11.82 -11.74
C THR A 219 6.38 -11.82 -11.16
N ALA A 220 6.95 -12.99 -10.87
CA ALA A 220 8.30 -13.10 -10.34
C ALA A 220 9.38 -12.53 -11.28
N VAL A 221 9.19 -12.68 -12.60
CA VAL A 221 10.15 -12.18 -13.62
C VAL A 221 9.87 -10.71 -13.98
N SER A 222 8.60 -10.28 -13.97
CA SER A 222 8.19 -8.95 -14.43
C SER A 222 8.22 -7.89 -13.33
N MET A 223 8.16 -8.29 -12.05
CA MET A 223 8.19 -7.33 -10.93
C MET A 223 9.61 -7.16 -10.41
N PRO A 224 10.04 -5.91 -10.16
CA PRO A 224 11.31 -5.64 -9.48
C PRO A 224 11.33 -6.31 -8.10
N ALA A 225 12.45 -6.90 -7.72
CA ALA A 225 12.64 -7.56 -6.44
C ALA A 225 12.24 -6.63 -5.28
N GLY A 226 11.22 -7.02 -4.51
CA GLY A 226 10.73 -6.30 -3.33
C GLY A 226 9.29 -5.80 -3.38
N VAL A 227 8.52 -6.15 -4.40
CA VAL A 227 7.09 -5.78 -4.55
C VAL A 227 6.16 -7.02 -4.52
N GLY A 228 6.70 -8.18 -4.19
CA GLY A 228 5.94 -9.42 -4.01
C GLY A 228 5.79 -9.79 -2.55
#